data_db0a5b4d77bf2fec45ec515d22cf5ef5
#
_entry.id   db0a5b4d77bf2fec45ec515d22cf5ef5
#
_cell.length_a   1.000
_cell.length_b   1.000
_cell.length_c   1.000
_cell.angle_alpha   90.00
_cell.angle_beta   90.00
_cell.angle_gamma   90.00
#
_symmetry.space_group_name_H-M   'P 1'
#
loop_
_entity.id
_entity.type
_entity.pdbx_description
1 polymer ?
#
loop_
_entity_poly.entity_id
_entity_poly.type
_entity_poly.pdbx_seq_one_letter_code
_entity_poly.pdbx_strand_id
1 'polypeptide(L)'
;MKDITRRDFLKVSGTAAATTALASCGIKDDNADGEVDYMGHHDGPVPTDKMTYRTNPKQGDKVSLLGYGWMRLPNTKDEDGRDIIDQEQVNRLCKYALDHGVNYFDTSPAYCRGKSEESLGIALEASGYKRSDYFIATKMSNFSPSQYEFEEGKAMFERSLEYLKTDYIDYLLLHSIGGGGMNPVHQRYLDNGLLDWLVEQREAGRIRNLGFSFHGDVAVFDWAMAHHEEYHWDFVQIQANYVDWNNEEDKGRSGKYLYDELVKRKIPVVIMEPLLGGRLSKVPDHVVAHFKQRKPEDSVASWAFRYIGSKPAVLTVLSGMTYMEHLEDNLRTYSPLEPLTEEEQQWLEGETATLIKSYPTIDCNDCNYCMPCPYGLNIPAIFVHYNKCVNKGNVPESQQAANYAKARRAFLIGYDRSAQTPPGQPLHPVPRVHTALPTAD
;
A
#
# COMPACT_ATOMS: atom_id res chain seq x y z
N MET A 1 -21.89 -23.73 -5.60
CA MET A 1 -21.56 -23.22 -6.95
C MET A 1 -20.54 -24.15 -7.55
N LYS A 2 -20.61 -24.52 -8.82
CA LYS A 2 -19.59 -25.40 -9.43
C LYS A 2 -18.34 -24.56 -9.66
N ASP A 3 -17.19 -25.04 -9.18
CA ASP A 3 -15.89 -24.43 -9.46
C ASP A 3 -15.68 -24.31 -10.97
N ILE A 4 -15.46 -23.10 -11.44
CA ILE A 4 -15.13 -22.83 -12.85
C ILE A 4 -13.65 -23.14 -12.99
N THR A 5 -13.30 -24.20 -13.70
CA THR A 5 -11.90 -24.54 -13.94
C THR A 5 -11.27 -23.61 -14.97
N ARG A 6 -9.93 -23.43 -14.91
CA ARG A 6 -9.12 -22.72 -15.93
C ARG A 6 -9.53 -23.07 -17.37
N ARG A 7 -9.87 -24.34 -17.59
CA ARG A 7 -10.26 -24.89 -18.89
C ARG A 7 -11.64 -24.45 -19.32
N ASP A 8 -12.56 -24.23 -18.37
CA ASP A 8 -13.92 -23.79 -18.66
C ASP A 8 -13.95 -22.30 -18.97
N PHE A 9 -13.12 -21.50 -18.29
CA PHE A 9 -12.93 -20.07 -18.61
C PHE A 9 -12.33 -19.87 -20.01
N LEU A 10 -11.33 -20.66 -20.38
CA LEU A 10 -10.72 -20.61 -21.72
C LEU A 10 -11.70 -21.01 -22.83
N LYS A 11 -12.69 -21.86 -22.56
CA LYS A 11 -13.74 -22.22 -23.50
C LYS A 11 -14.82 -21.14 -23.67
N VAL A 12 -15.08 -20.37 -22.60
CA VAL A 12 -16.11 -19.32 -22.61
C VAL A 12 -15.57 -18.01 -23.19
N SER A 13 -14.28 -17.69 -23.01
CA SER A 13 -13.66 -16.43 -23.42
C SER A 13 -13.09 -16.37 -24.83
N GLY A 14 -13.18 -17.46 -25.61
CA GLY A 14 -12.80 -17.45 -27.05
C GLY A 14 -11.35 -17.04 -27.30
N THR A 15 -10.39 -17.64 -26.60
CA THR A 15 -8.96 -17.28 -26.60
C THR A 15 -8.26 -17.28 -27.97
N ALA A 16 -8.82 -17.87 -28.98
CA ALA A 16 -8.32 -17.76 -30.36
C ALA A 16 -8.56 -16.35 -30.97
N ALA A 17 -9.56 -15.61 -30.47
CA ALA A 17 -9.86 -14.25 -30.94
C ALA A 17 -9.02 -13.17 -30.22
N ALA A 18 -8.66 -13.41 -28.95
CA ALA A 18 -7.89 -12.44 -28.18
C ALA A 18 -6.42 -12.32 -28.62
N THR A 19 -5.78 -13.45 -28.96
CA THR A 19 -4.41 -13.46 -29.51
C THR A 19 -4.31 -12.83 -30.88
N THR A 20 -5.34 -12.97 -31.74
CA THR A 20 -5.38 -12.33 -33.06
C THR A 20 -5.75 -10.85 -32.99
N ALA A 21 -6.55 -10.43 -32.00
CA ALA A 21 -6.89 -9.02 -31.80
C ALA A 21 -5.72 -8.20 -31.24
N LEU A 22 -4.88 -8.78 -30.39
CA LEU A 22 -3.65 -8.12 -29.89
C LEU A 22 -2.65 -7.82 -31.00
N ALA A 23 -2.53 -8.70 -32.00
CA ALA A 23 -1.68 -8.46 -33.17
C ALA A 23 -2.21 -7.33 -34.09
N SER A 24 -3.50 -6.99 -34.03
CA SER A 24 -4.11 -5.96 -34.84
C SER A 24 -4.14 -4.57 -34.17
N CYS A 25 -3.97 -4.49 -32.85
CA CYS A 25 -4.03 -3.22 -32.11
C CYS A 25 -2.70 -2.48 -32.00
N GLY A 26 -1.64 -2.95 -32.66
CA GLY A 26 -0.37 -2.20 -32.77
C GLY A 26 0.35 -1.99 -31.43
N ILE A 27 0.14 -2.84 -30.42
CA ILE A 27 0.96 -2.84 -29.20
C ILE A 27 2.35 -3.30 -29.62
N LYS A 28 3.25 -2.35 -29.81
CA LYS A 28 4.67 -2.65 -30.04
C LYS A 28 5.24 -3.19 -28.75
N ASP A 29 5.75 -4.42 -28.80
CA ASP A 29 6.64 -4.98 -27.79
C ASP A 29 7.97 -4.19 -27.87
N ASP A 30 8.11 -3.14 -27.09
CA ASP A 30 9.34 -2.36 -27.03
C ASP A 30 10.39 -2.96 -26.06
N ASN A 31 10.07 -4.07 -25.39
CA ASN A 31 11.00 -4.78 -24.51
C ASN A 31 11.54 -6.05 -25.16
N ALA A 32 12.84 -6.14 -25.30
CA ALA A 32 13.55 -7.28 -25.91
C ALA A 32 13.30 -8.64 -25.23
N ASP A 33 12.62 -8.66 -24.08
CA ASP A 33 12.27 -9.87 -23.31
C ASP A 33 10.76 -10.20 -23.35
N GLY A 34 9.93 -9.50 -24.13
CA GLY A 34 8.48 -9.74 -24.23
C GLY A 34 7.74 -9.45 -22.90
N GLU A 35 8.22 -8.51 -22.11
CA GLU A 35 7.57 -8.12 -20.87
C GLU A 35 6.35 -7.24 -21.18
N VAL A 36 5.18 -7.60 -20.63
CA VAL A 36 3.94 -6.84 -20.83
C VAL A 36 4.04 -5.50 -20.13
N ASP A 37 3.57 -4.46 -20.81
CA ASP A 37 3.60 -3.11 -20.29
C ASP A 37 2.44 -2.82 -19.32
N TYR A 38 2.78 -2.61 -18.07
CA TYR A 38 1.86 -2.27 -16.99
C TYR A 38 1.62 -0.76 -16.84
N MET A 39 2.48 0.06 -17.47
CA MET A 39 2.49 1.50 -17.29
C MET A 39 1.43 2.19 -18.17
N GLY A 40 1.14 3.43 -17.85
CA GLY A 40 0.35 4.31 -18.70
C GLY A 40 1.22 5.01 -19.73
N HIS A 41 0.63 5.27 -20.91
CA HIS A 41 1.24 6.04 -21.99
C HIS A 41 0.40 7.27 -22.26
N HIS A 42 0.77 8.37 -21.65
CA HIS A 42 0.07 9.64 -21.84
C HIS A 42 1.01 10.68 -22.49
N ASP A 43 0.55 11.30 -23.54
CA ASP A 43 1.27 12.41 -24.18
C ASP A 43 1.27 13.67 -23.30
N GLY A 44 2.34 14.43 -23.39
CA GLY A 44 2.47 15.73 -22.74
C GLY A 44 2.93 15.71 -21.28
N PRO A 45 3.14 16.89 -20.69
CA PRO A 45 3.62 17.02 -19.32
C PRO A 45 2.58 16.59 -18.28
N VAL A 46 3.06 16.21 -17.08
CA VAL A 46 2.19 15.97 -15.94
C VAL A 46 1.52 17.29 -15.53
N PRO A 47 0.19 17.33 -15.32
CA PRO A 47 -0.51 18.56 -14.92
C PRO A 47 -0.06 19.07 -13.54
N THR A 48 0.14 20.38 -13.40
CA THR A 48 0.58 21.03 -12.15
C THR A 48 -0.55 21.74 -11.39
N ASP A 49 -1.68 22.01 -12.03
CA ASP A 49 -2.76 22.87 -11.54
C ASP A 49 -4.13 22.17 -11.47
N LYS A 50 -4.15 20.86 -11.65
CA LYS A 50 -5.40 20.08 -11.78
C LYS A 50 -5.59 19.02 -10.71
N MET A 51 -4.76 19.00 -9.66
CA MET A 51 -4.90 18.05 -8.55
C MET A 51 -6.32 18.09 -8.00
N THR A 52 -6.92 16.92 -7.82
CA THR A 52 -8.20 16.78 -7.15
C THR A 52 -8.01 16.88 -5.64
N TYR A 53 -8.77 17.76 -4.99
CA TYR A 53 -8.75 17.93 -3.55
C TYR A 53 -10.07 17.49 -2.92
N ARG A 54 -10.00 17.06 -1.68
CA ARG A 54 -11.14 16.80 -0.80
C ARG A 54 -11.06 17.70 0.43
N THR A 55 -12.20 18.12 0.94
CA THR A 55 -12.24 18.98 2.12
C THR A 55 -12.41 18.15 3.37
N ASN A 56 -11.49 18.29 4.34
CA ASN A 56 -11.68 17.76 5.69
C ASN A 56 -12.84 18.53 6.36
N PRO A 57 -13.93 17.86 6.74
CA PRO A 57 -15.12 18.56 7.26
C PRO A 57 -14.89 19.25 8.60
N LYS A 58 -13.92 18.78 9.41
CA LYS A 58 -13.63 19.38 10.72
C LYS A 58 -12.88 20.70 10.62
N GLN A 59 -11.79 20.71 9.84
CA GLN A 59 -10.87 21.85 9.77
C GLN A 59 -11.09 22.74 8.53
N GLY A 60 -11.82 22.23 7.52
CA GLY A 60 -11.96 22.91 6.23
C GLY A 60 -10.73 22.80 5.34
N ASP A 61 -9.72 22.01 5.74
CA ASP A 61 -8.48 21.82 4.99
C ASP A 61 -8.74 21.14 3.65
N LYS A 62 -8.15 21.69 2.59
CA LYS A 62 -8.15 21.07 1.26
C LYS A 62 -6.99 20.10 1.16
N VAL A 63 -7.29 18.80 1.25
CA VAL A 63 -6.32 17.72 1.20
C VAL A 63 -6.29 17.14 -0.22
N SER A 64 -5.09 16.95 -0.79
CA SER A 64 -4.92 16.31 -2.10
C SER A 64 -5.43 14.87 -2.04
N LEU A 65 -6.19 14.47 -3.06
CA LEU A 65 -6.72 13.10 -3.12
C LEU A 65 -5.60 12.07 -3.27
N LEU A 66 -4.46 12.44 -3.85
CA LEU A 66 -3.22 11.68 -3.79
C LEU A 66 -2.43 12.07 -2.54
N GLY A 67 -2.22 11.10 -1.64
CA GLY A 67 -1.33 11.21 -0.49
C GLY A 67 -0.01 10.48 -0.73
N TYR A 68 1.10 11.04 -0.27
CA TYR A 68 2.41 10.41 -0.41
C TYR A 68 2.74 9.57 0.83
N GLY A 69 2.75 8.23 0.66
CA GLY A 69 3.20 7.27 1.69
C GLY A 69 4.72 7.17 1.77
N TRP A 70 5.29 7.47 2.93
CA TRP A 70 6.74 7.54 3.17
C TRP A 70 7.35 6.22 3.68
N MET A 71 6.69 5.10 3.40
CA MET A 71 7.13 3.77 3.83
C MET A 71 8.13 3.13 2.86
N ARG A 72 8.06 3.48 1.55
CA ARG A 72 8.83 2.83 0.47
C ARG A 72 9.66 3.88 -0.26
N LEU A 73 10.78 4.25 0.36
CA LEU A 73 11.69 5.26 -0.18
C LEU A 73 12.75 4.63 -1.07
N PRO A 74 13.28 5.38 -2.06
CA PRO A 74 14.45 4.94 -2.82
C PRO A 74 15.65 4.77 -1.89
N ASN A 75 16.46 3.75 -2.18
CA ASN A 75 17.65 3.41 -1.41
C ASN A 75 18.91 3.50 -2.28
N THR A 76 20.01 3.85 -1.65
CA THR A 76 21.36 3.77 -2.18
C THR A 76 22.25 2.96 -1.23
N LYS A 77 23.50 2.76 -1.57
CA LYS A 77 24.49 2.08 -0.73
C LYS A 77 25.37 3.08 -0.02
N ASP A 78 25.63 2.87 1.30
CA ASP A 78 26.66 3.58 2.03
C ASP A 78 28.06 3.02 1.70
N GLU A 79 29.11 3.60 2.33
CA GLU A 79 30.50 3.19 2.14
C GLU A 79 30.77 1.72 2.51
N ASP A 80 29.96 1.15 3.42
CA ASP A 80 30.02 -0.25 3.83
C ASP A 80 29.14 -1.17 2.98
N GLY A 81 28.48 -0.65 1.93
CA GLY A 81 27.58 -1.39 1.04
C GLY A 81 26.21 -1.70 1.65
N ARG A 82 25.81 -1.07 2.76
CA ARG A 82 24.49 -1.22 3.38
C ARG A 82 23.45 -0.34 2.71
N ASP A 83 22.22 -0.80 2.67
CA ASP A 83 21.09 0.00 2.16
C ASP A 83 20.76 1.15 3.12
N ILE A 84 20.82 2.37 2.59
CA ILE A 84 20.39 3.61 3.23
C ILE A 84 19.40 4.35 2.33
N ILE A 85 18.61 5.26 2.89
CA ILE A 85 17.69 6.10 2.11
C ILE A 85 18.52 7.00 1.18
N ASP A 86 18.18 7.03 -0.10
CA ASP A 86 18.70 8.00 -1.06
C ASP A 86 18.02 9.36 -0.84
N GLN A 87 18.52 10.13 0.13
CA GLN A 87 17.88 11.39 0.53
C GLN A 87 17.84 12.42 -0.59
N GLU A 88 18.80 12.42 -1.51
CA GLU A 88 18.80 13.35 -2.65
C GLU A 88 17.63 13.04 -3.60
N GLN A 89 17.42 11.77 -3.92
CA GLN A 89 16.30 11.36 -4.75
C GLN A 89 14.96 11.58 -4.02
N VAL A 90 14.89 11.30 -2.71
CA VAL A 90 13.71 11.57 -1.87
C VAL A 90 13.36 13.06 -1.90
N ASN A 91 14.33 13.97 -1.75
CA ASN A 91 14.10 15.41 -1.81
C ASN A 91 13.53 15.84 -3.17
N ARG A 92 14.05 15.28 -4.28
CA ARG A 92 13.53 15.55 -5.62
C ARG A 92 12.09 15.08 -5.79
N LEU A 93 11.77 13.87 -5.35
CA LEU A 93 10.42 13.31 -5.41
C LEU A 93 9.44 14.12 -4.56
N CYS A 94 9.84 14.49 -3.33
CA CYS A 94 9.03 15.33 -2.44
C CYS A 94 8.70 16.69 -3.07
N LYS A 95 9.71 17.37 -3.57
CA LYS A 95 9.51 18.67 -4.23
C LYS A 95 8.65 18.56 -5.47
N TYR A 96 8.88 17.56 -6.31
CA TYR A 96 8.07 17.32 -7.50
C TYR A 96 6.60 17.06 -7.15
N ALA A 97 6.33 16.27 -6.11
CA ALA A 97 4.97 16.02 -5.62
C ALA A 97 4.27 17.30 -5.17
N LEU A 98 4.97 18.16 -4.38
CA LEU A 98 4.46 19.46 -3.93
C LEU A 98 4.20 20.39 -5.12
N ASP A 99 5.12 20.48 -6.08
CA ASP A 99 4.98 21.32 -7.28
C ASP A 99 3.76 20.92 -8.14
N HIS A 100 3.28 19.66 -8.00
CA HIS A 100 2.10 19.11 -8.68
C HIS A 100 0.85 19.02 -7.77
N GLY A 101 0.89 19.67 -6.61
CA GLY A 101 -0.29 19.83 -5.75
C GLY A 101 -0.54 18.73 -4.73
N VAL A 102 0.36 17.74 -4.58
CA VAL A 102 0.31 16.79 -3.45
C VAL A 102 0.66 17.54 -2.18
N ASN A 103 -0.23 17.47 -1.18
CA ASN A 103 -0.02 18.18 0.08
C ASN A 103 -0.24 17.33 1.33
N TYR A 104 -0.40 15.99 1.20
CA TYR A 104 -0.54 15.08 2.34
C TYR A 104 0.60 14.05 2.32
N PHE A 105 1.39 13.99 3.40
CA PHE A 105 2.55 13.12 3.56
C PHE A 105 2.36 12.22 4.77
N ASP A 106 2.36 10.90 4.55
CA ASP A 106 2.13 9.89 5.59
C ASP A 106 3.41 9.14 5.93
N THR A 107 3.84 9.23 7.18
CA THR A 107 5.02 8.56 7.72
C THR A 107 4.74 7.79 9.01
N SER A 108 5.78 7.28 9.67
CA SER A 108 5.70 6.59 10.96
C SER A 108 7.09 6.38 11.56
N PRO A 109 7.24 6.40 12.90
CA PRO A 109 8.47 6.00 13.58
C PRO A 109 8.95 4.59 13.24
N ALA A 110 8.05 3.69 12.83
CA ALA A 110 8.39 2.30 12.47
C ALA A 110 8.88 2.13 11.02
N TYR A 111 8.69 3.12 10.15
CA TYR A 111 9.03 2.99 8.73
C TYR A 111 10.51 3.16 8.46
N CYS A 112 11.02 2.52 7.41
CA CYS A 112 12.42 2.62 6.97
C CYS A 112 13.42 2.40 8.12
N ARG A 113 13.16 1.41 8.98
CA ARG A 113 13.99 1.11 10.17
C ARG A 113 14.17 2.32 11.10
N GLY A 114 13.12 3.10 11.28
CA GLY A 114 13.10 4.29 12.14
C GLY A 114 13.66 5.57 11.52
N LYS A 115 13.89 5.58 10.19
CA LYS A 115 14.48 6.74 9.49
C LYS A 115 13.49 7.53 8.63
N SER A 116 12.23 7.10 8.57
CA SER A 116 11.23 7.69 7.68
C SER A 116 10.85 9.13 8.08
N GLU A 117 10.63 9.39 9.36
CA GLU A 117 10.26 10.73 9.85
C GLU A 117 11.38 11.75 9.64
N GLU A 118 12.63 11.39 9.99
CA GLU A 118 13.80 12.22 9.77
C GLU A 118 13.98 12.55 8.28
N SER A 119 13.84 11.54 7.42
CA SER A 119 13.92 11.72 5.97
C SER A 119 12.82 12.66 5.44
N LEU A 120 11.59 12.54 5.95
CA LEU A 120 10.49 13.43 5.58
C LEU A 120 10.76 14.88 6.02
N GLY A 121 11.19 15.07 7.28
CA GLY A 121 11.52 16.39 7.79
C GLY A 121 12.60 17.11 6.97
N ILE A 122 13.65 16.36 6.56
CA ILE A 122 14.71 16.87 5.67
C ILE A 122 14.13 17.24 4.29
N ALA A 123 13.29 16.37 3.71
CA ALA A 123 12.76 16.57 2.36
C ALA A 123 11.79 17.77 2.31
N LEU A 124 10.92 17.92 3.31
CA LEU A 124 9.99 19.04 3.40
C LEU A 124 10.72 20.37 3.60
N GLU A 125 11.73 20.42 4.47
CA GLU A 125 12.58 21.60 4.64
C GLU A 125 13.31 21.98 3.33
N ALA A 126 13.92 20.98 2.66
CA ALA A 126 14.62 21.16 1.40
C ALA A 126 13.70 21.59 0.23
N SER A 127 12.40 21.31 0.32
CA SER A 127 11.42 21.68 -0.70
C SER A 127 11.22 23.20 -0.84
N GLY A 128 11.46 23.96 0.25
CA GLY A 128 11.24 25.39 0.31
C GLY A 128 9.77 25.82 0.49
N TYR A 129 8.84 24.89 0.62
CA TYR A 129 7.44 25.16 0.93
C TYR A 129 7.26 25.53 2.41
N LYS A 130 6.25 26.35 2.71
CA LYS A 130 5.93 26.71 4.10
C LYS A 130 5.23 25.55 4.79
N ARG A 131 5.40 25.43 6.12
CA ARG A 131 4.73 24.41 6.94
C ARG A 131 3.20 24.38 6.75
N SER A 132 2.60 25.53 6.43
CA SER A 132 1.16 25.66 6.16
C SER A 132 0.71 25.13 4.79
N ASP A 133 1.62 24.79 3.89
CA ASP A 133 1.30 24.41 2.53
C ASP A 133 1.08 22.90 2.39
N TYR A 134 1.36 22.13 3.45
CA TYR A 134 1.24 20.68 3.46
C TYR A 134 0.79 20.14 4.82
N PHE A 135 0.30 18.90 4.82
CA PHE A 135 -0.14 18.16 5.99
C PHE A 135 0.79 16.99 6.25
N ILE A 136 1.15 16.81 7.52
CA ILE A 136 1.97 15.69 7.99
C ILE A 136 1.09 14.72 8.77
N ALA A 137 1.09 13.46 8.36
CA ALA A 137 0.52 12.35 9.10
C ALA A 137 1.64 11.46 9.65
N THR A 138 1.61 11.20 10.97
CA THR A 138 2.49 10.21 11.60
C THR A 138 1.74 9.38 12.64
N LYS A 139 2.41 8.41 13.28
CA LYS A 139 1.73 7.36 14.02
C LYS A 139 2.41 7.04 15.34
N MET A 140 1.61 6.70 16.34
CA MET A 140 2.10 6.09 17.59
C MET A 140 2.44 4.62 17.37
N SER A 141 3.70 4.32 17.06
CA SER A 141 4.18 2.99 16.63
C SER A 141 4.85 2.20 17.75
N ASN A 142 4.30 2.27 18.95
CA ASN A 142 4.74 1.57 20.15
C ASN A 142 4.40 0.08 20.09
N PHE A 143 5.13 -0.71 19.29
CA PHE A 143 4.82 -2.12 19.01
C PHE A 143 5.47 -3.11 19.98
N SER A 144 6.55 -2.73 20.65
CA SER A 144 7.26 -3.61 21.59
C SER A 144 6.83 -3.35 23.03
N PRO A 145 6.84 -4.37 23.92
CA PRO A 145 6.47 -4.18 25.33
C PRO A 145 7.28 -3.09 26.06
N SER A 146 8.53 -2.88 25.69
CA SER A 146 9.36 -1.80 26.23
C SER A 146 8.88 -0.39 25.88
N GLN A 147 7.97 -0.27 24.91
CA GLN A 147 7.41 1.01 24.45
C GLN A 147 5.96 1.22 24.95
N TYR A 148 5.42 0.31 25.78
CA TYR A 148 4.05 0.41 26.29
C TYR A 148 3.93 1.36 27.48
N GLU A 149 5.05 1.72 28.11
CA GLU A 149 5.05 2.67 29.21
C GLU A 149 4.62 4.07 28.73
N PHE A 150 3.84 4.77 29.56
CA PHE A 150 3.31 6.09 29.25
C PHE A 150 4.41 7.09 28.82
N GLU A 151 5.51 7.15 29.57
CA GLU A 151 6.62 8.08 29.28
C GLU A 151 7.33 7.74 27.96
N GLU A 152 7.40 6.47 27.57
CA GLU A 152 7.94 6.05 26.27
C GLU A 152 7.02 6.48 25.12
N GLY A 153 5.69 6.40 25.30
CA GLY A 153 4.71 6.93 24.35
C GLY A 153 4.87 8.44 24.15
N LYS A 154 4.98 9.20 25.24
CA LYS A 154 5.24 10.65 25.18
C LYS A 154 6.56 10.95 24.47
N ALA A 155 7.63 10.27 24.86
CA ALA A 155 8.93 10.45 24.24
C ALA A 155 8.91 10.12 22.73
N MET A 156 8.11 9.14 22.29
CA MET A 156 7.92 8.85 20.86
C MET A 156 7.27 10.03 20.14
N PHE A 157 6.21 10.61 20.71
CA PHE A 157 5.54 11.78 20.13
C PHE A 157 6.49 12.99 20.02
N GLU A 158 7.27 13.29 21.07
CA GLU A 158 8.22 14.39 21.07
C GLU A 158 9.32 14.18 20.00
N ARG A 159 9.86 12.95 19.89
CA ARG A 159 10.84 12.61 18.83
C ARG A 159 10.24 12.76 17.42
N SER A 160 8.95 12.43 17.23
CA SER A 160 8.28 12.64 15.94
C SER A 160 8.26 14.12 15.57
N LEU A 161 7.95 15.01 16.51
CA LEU A 161 7.99 16.46 16.27
C LEU A 161 9.41 16.94 15.92
N GLU A 162 10.43 16.47 16.64
CA GLU A 162 11.84 16.80 16.39
C GLU A 162 12.28 16.35 14.99
N TYR A 163 12.04 15.09 14.62
CA TYR A 163 12.44 14.53 13.32
C TYR A 163 11.70 15.17 12.15
N LEU A 164 10.42 15.46 12.34
CA LEU A 164 9.58 16.14 11.35
C LEU A 164 9.78 17.67 11.31
N LYS A 165 10.60 18.21 12.21
CA LYS A 165 10.94 19.67 12.32
C LYS A 165 9.69 20.55 12.40
N THR A 166 8.77 20.20 13.29
CA THR A 166 7.47 20.88 13.43
C THR A 166 7.00 20.92 14.88
N ASP A 167 6.17 21.90 15.23
CA ASP A 167 5.58 22.05 16.56
C ASP A 167 4.23 21.34 16.71
N TYR A 168 3.65 20.86 15.61
CA TYR A 168 2.36 20.18 15.61
C TYR A 168 2.26 19.12 14.50
N ILE A 169 1.38 18.14 14.72
CA ILE A 169 1.04 17.09 13.74
C ILE A 169 -0.37 17.34 13.20
N ASP A 170 -0.53 17.34 11.88
CA ASP A 170 -1.85 17.53 11.27
C ASP A 170 -2.76 16.31 11.45
N TYR A 171 -2.21 15.11 11.30
CA TYR A 171 -2.93 13.83 11.39
C TYR A 171 -2.12 12.83 12.21
N LEU A 172 -2.50 12.61 13.46
CA LEU A 172 -1.86 11.58 14.31
C LEU A 172 -2.73 10.34 14.37
N LEU A 173 -2.10 9.16 14.20
CA LEU A 173 -2.79 7.87 14.23
C LEU A 173 -2.29 6.98 15.37
N LEU A 174 -3.23 6.30 16.04
CA LEU A 174 -2.90 5.06 16.74
C LEU A 174 -2.52 4.02 15.68
N HIS A 175 -1.28 3.53 15.72
CA HIS A 175 -0.74 2.73 14.61
C HIS A 175 -1.21 1.27 14.66
N SER A 176 -1.87 0.81 13.58
CA SER A 176 -2.21 -0.60 13.36
C SER A 176 -2.96 -1.22 14.55
N ILE A 177 -4.08 -0.61 14.95
CA ILE A 177 -4.98 -1.26 15.90
C ILE A 177 -5.72 -2.41 15.23
N GLY A 178 -6.03 -3.48 15.99
CA GLY A 178 -6.68 -4.68 15.48
C GLY A 178 -5.75 -5.89 15.36
N GLY A 179 -4.45 -5.68 15.17
CA GLY A 179 -3.48 -6.77 15.22
C GLY A 179 -3.38 -7.37 16.62
N GLY A 180 -3.74 -8.66 16.77
CA GLY A 180 -3.76 -9.35 18.06
C GLY A 180 -4.97 -9.05 18.96
N GLY A 181 -6.04 -8.45 18.41
CA GLY A 181 -7.29 -8.15 19.11
C GLY A 181 -7.20 -6.96 20.07
N MET A 182 -8.06 -6.92 21.08
CA MET A 182 -8.15 -5.80 22.03
C MET A 182 -6.98 -5.69 23.02
N ASN A 183 -6.34 -6.80 23.37
CA ASN A 183 -5.27 -6.79 24.37
C ASN A 183 -4.10 -5.83 24.04
N PRO A 184 -3.55 -5.81 22.81
CA PRO A 184 -2.59 -4.79 22.42
C PRO A 184 -3.10 -3.35 22.50
N VAL A 185 -4.38 -3.11 22.24
CA VAL A 185 -4.98 -1.76 22.35
C VAL A 185 -4.96 -1.29 23.80
N HIS A 186 -5.39 -2.18 24.73
CA HIS A 186 -5.32 -1.93 26.17
C HIS A 186 -3.89 -1.58 26.61
N GLN A 187 -2.93 -2.45 26.32
CA GLN A 187 -1.55 -2.28 26.76
C GLN A 187 -0.85 -1.04 26.18
N ARG A 188 -1.14 -0.73 24.92
CA ARG A 188 -0.46 0.36 24.18
C ARG A 188 -1.06 1.73 24.46
N TYR A 189 -2.36 1.82 24.76
CA TYR A 189 -3.05 3.09 24.72
C TYR A 189 -4.02 3.35 25.88
N LEU A 190 -4.75 2.31 26.38
CA LEU A 190 -5.82 2.52 27.34
C LEU A 190 -5.34 2.41 28.79
N ASP A 191 -4.76 1.27 29.15
CA ASP A 191 -4.39 0.97 30.56
C ASP A 191 -3.26 1.88 31.08
N ASN A 192 -2.45 2.43 30.20
CA ASN A 192 -1.35 3.34 30.52
C ASN A 192 -1.75 4.83 30.45
N GLY A 193 -3.00 5.17 30.02
CA GLY A 193 -3.47 6.55 29.91
C GLY A 193 -2.93 7.33 28.71
N LEU A 194 -2.23 6.68 27.77
CA LEU A 194 -1.62 7.36 26.61
C LEU A 194 -2.68 7.97 25.69
N LEU A 195 -3.81 7.28 25.46
CA LEU A 195 -4.87 7.81 24.61
C LEU A 195 -5.49 9.07 25.18
N ASP A 196 -5.75 9.13 26.47
CA ASP A 196 -6.30 10.31 27.13
C ASP A 196 -5.34 11.50 26.99
N TRP A 197 -4.05 11.25 27.20
CA TRP A 197 -3.02 12.29 26.99
C TRP A 197 -2.95 12.75 25.52
N LEU A 198 -3.10 11.87 24.53
CA LEU A 198 -3.15 12.27 23.11
C LEU A 198 -4.39 13.12 22.81
N VAL A 199 -5.52 12.86 23.46
CA VAL A 199 -6.71 13.72 23.38
C VAL A 199 -6.39 15.11 23.96
N GLU A 200 -5.72 15.21 25.11
CA GLU A 200 -5.25 16.48 25.68
C GLU A 200 -4.30 17.22 24.71
N GLN A 201 -3.38 16.51 24.02
CA GLN A 201 -2.51 17.13 23.01
C GLN A 201 -3.30 17.68 21.82
N ARG A 202 -4.40 17.02 21.44
CA ARG A 202 -5.31 17.54 20.41
C ARG A 202 -6.02 18.83 20.88
N GLU A 203 -6.50 18.87 22.09
CA GLU A 203 -7.13 20.06 22.68
C GLU A 203 -6.12 21.21 22.81
N ALA A 204 -4.86 20.90 23.11
CA ALA A 204 -3.76 21.87 23.15
C ALA A 204 -3.30 22.35 21.76
N GLY A 205 -3.82 21.77 20.67
CA GLY A 205 -3.47 22.15 19.30
C GLY A 205 -2.16 21.56 18.77
N ARG A 206 -1.49 20.68 19.54
CA ARG A 206 -0.29 19.96 19.09
C ARG A 206 -0.62 18.81 18.12
N ILE A 207 -1.86 18.33 18.17
CA ILE A 207 -2.45 17.39 17.23
C ILE A 207 -3.69 18.07 16.64
N ARG A 208 -3.76 18.23 15.31
CA ARG A 208 -4.93 18.83 14.68
C ARG A 208 -6.07 17.84 14.48
N ASN A 209 -5.72 16.62 14.07
CA ASN A 209 -6.67 15.51 13.87
C ASN A 209 -6.09 14.25 14.52
N LEU A 210 -6.87 13.60 15.39
CA LEU A 210 -6.53 12.34 16.03
C LEU A 210 -7.39 11.21 15.45
N GLY A 211 -6.74 10.14 15.02
CA GLY A 211 -7.41 8.98 14.46
C GLY A 211 -6.61 7.70 14.67
N PHE A 212 -6.88 6.69 13.88
CA PHE A 212 -6.14 5.43 13.93
C PHE A 212 -6.01 4.80 12.54
N SER A 213 -5.01 3.93 12.37
CA SER A 213 -4.93 2.99 11.26
C SER A 213 -5.37 1.61 11.73
N PHE A 214 -6.20 0.96 10.95
CA PHE A 214 -6.80 -0.32 11.31
C PHE A 214 -6.28 -1.47 10.43
N HIS A 215 -5.88 -2.56 11.10
CA HIS A 215 -5.52 -3.83 10.48
C HIS A 215 -5.96 -5.00 11.36
N GLY A 216 -6.76 -5.92 10.85
CA GLY A 216 -6.99 -7.22 11.48
C GLY A 216 -8.37 -7.39 12.11
N ASP A 217 -8.45 -7.62 13.43
CA ASP A 217 -9.67 -8.06 14.11
C ASP A 217 -10.76 -6.99 14.09
N VAL A 218 -11.86 -7.28 13.40
CA VAL A 218 -13.01 -6.38 13.27
C VAL A 218 -13.62 -5.97 14.61
N ALA A 219 -13.51 -6.80 15.65
CA ALA A 219 -14.02 -6.46 16.98
C ALA A 219 -13.32 -5.21 17.57
N VAL A 220 -12.05 -4.98 17.21
CA VAL A 220 -11.34 -3.76 17.62
C VAL A 220 -11.84 -2.54 16.85
N PHE A 221 -12.13 -2.69 15.57
CA PHE A 221 -12.74 -1.62 14.78
C PHE A 221 -14.12 -1.26 15.32
N ASP A 222 -14.96 -2.26 15.59
CA ASP A 222 -16.30 -2.07 16.13
C ASP A 222 -16.26 -1.43 17.52
N TRP A 223 -15.29 -1.81 18.37
CA TRP A 223 -15.01 -1.13 19.63
C TRP A 223 -14.68 0.35 19.41
N ALA A 224 -13.76 0.67 18.51
CA ALA A 224 -13.39 2.05 18.22
C ALA A 224 -14.58 2.88 17.70
N MET A 225 -15.45 2.26 16.88
CA MET A 225 -16.67 2.90 16.39
C MET A 225 -17.72 3.10 17.50
N ALA A 226 -17.82 2.18 18.46
CA ALA A 226 -18.71 2.32 19.61
C ALA A 226 -18.27 3.43 20.58
N HIS A 227 -16.96 3.72 20.65
CA HIS A 227 -16.39 4.78 21.50
C HIS A 227 -16.11 6.09 20.74
N HIS A 228 -16.69 6.26 19.55
CA HIS A 228 -16.50 7.49 18.76
C HIS A 228 -17.00 8.74 19.49
N GLU A 229 -18.11 8.67 20.20
CA GLU A 229 -18.65 9.79 20.98
C GLU A 229 -17.76 10.20 22.18
N GLU A 230 -16.88 9.29 22.62
CA GLU A 230 -15.92 9.54 23.70
C GLU A 230 -14.61 10.14 23.17
N TYR A 231 -14.01 9.50 22.14
CA TYR A 231 -12.69 9.92 21.63
C TYR A 231 -12.76 10.89 20.47
N HIS A 232 -13.92 11.04 19.82
CA HIS A 232 -14.13 11.92 18.67
C HIS A 232 -13.07 11.72 17.58
N TRP A 233 -13.01 10.50 17.01
CA TRP A 233 -12.08 10.20 15.90
C TRP A 233 -12.29 11.17 14.75
N ASP A 234 -11.26 11.93 14.39
CA ASP A 234 -11.32 12.96 13.36
C ASP A 234 -11.17 12.39 11.95
N PHE A 235 -10.56 11.23 11.83
CA PHE A 235 -10.39 10.45 10.60
C PHE A 235 -9.99 9.03 10.96
N VAL A 236 -10.11 8.11 9.98
CA VAL A 236 -9.63 6.73 10.13
C VAL A 236 -8.96 6.27 8.85
N GLN A 237 -7.84 5.59 9.00
CA GLN A 237 -7.09 4.99 7.89
C GLN A 237 -7.39 3.51 7.81
N ILE A 238 -7.96 3.08 6.67
CA ILE A 238 -8.32 1.69 6.41
C ILE A 238 -7.63 1.16 5.15
N GLN A 239 -7.40 -0.14 5.10
CA GLN A 239 -7.04 -0.83 3.88
C GLN A 239 -8.27 -0.99 3.00
N ALA A 240 -8.21 -0.55 1.74
CA ALA A 240 -9.29 -0.80 0.80
C ALA A 240 -8.80 -0.82 -0.66
N ASN A 241 -9.30 -1.78 -1.42
CA ASN A 241 -9.07 -1.97 -2.85
C ASN A 241 -10.25 -2.74 -3.46
N TYR A 242 -10.32 -2.83 -4.79
CA TYR A 242 -11.44 -3.49 -5.46
C TYR A 242 -11.49 -5.02 -5.29
N VAL A 243 -10.37 -5.66 -4.94
CA VAL A 243 -10.30 -7.13 -4.74
C VAL A 243 -10.91 -7.53 -3.39
N ASP A 244 -10.61 -6.76 -2.34
CA ASP A 244 -11.10 -7.02 -0.98
C ASP A 244 -12.33 -6.19 -0.60
N TRP A 245 -12.89 -5.40 -1.54
CA TRP A 245 -14.01 -4.51 -1.24
C TRP A 245 -15.20 -5.25 -0.63
N ASN A 246 -15.65 -6.32 -1.27
CA ASN A 246 -16.78 -7.15 -0.84
C ASN A 246 -16.30 -8.44 -0.15
N ASN A 247 -15.31 -8.37 0.75
CA ASN A 247 -14.85 -9.54 1.49
C ASN A 247 -15.86 -9.91 2.57
N GLU A 248 -16.69 -10.93 2.31
CA GLU A 248 -17.73 -11.41 3.25
C GLU A 248 -17.17 -12.36 4.30
N GLU A 249 -16.04 -13.02 4.03
CA GLU A 249 -15.42 -14.02 4.92
C GLU A 249 -14.67 -13.35 6.08
N ASP A 250 -14.07 -12.19 5.82
CA ASP A 250 -13.31 -11.43 6.81
C ASP A 250 -13.71 -9.94 6.77
N LYS A 251 -14.60 -9.54 7.68
CA LYS A 251 -15.07 -8.16 7.79
C LYS A 251 -13.95 -7.16 8.11
N GLY A 252 -12.91 -7.60 8.82
CA GLY A 252 -11.74 -6.76 9.11
C GLY A 252 -10.93 -6.40 7.86
N ARG A 253 -11.09 -7.17 6.77
CA ARG A 253 -10.53 -6.90 5.45
C ARG A 253 -11.54 -6.36 4.44
N SER A 254 -12.83 -6.32 4.79
CA SER A 254 -13.89 -5.81 3.90
C SER A 254 -13.82 -4.29 3.81
N GLY A 255 -13.27 -3.77 2.71
CA GLY A 255 -13.22 -2.32 2.46
C GLY A 255 -14.60 -1.68 2.56
N LYS A 256 -15.63 -2.36 2.04
CA LYS A 256 -17.02 -1.89 2.09
C LYS A 256 -17.57 -1.79 3.52
N TYR A 257 -17.39 -2.82 4.34
CA TYR A 257 -17.86 -2.80 5.72
C TYR A 257 -17.23 -1.65 6.51
N LEU A 258 -15.90 -1.54 6.47
CA LEU A 258 -15.17 -0.50 7.19
C LEU A 258 -15.56 0.90 6.70
N TYR A 259 -15.63 1.09 5.38
CA TYR A 259 -16.02 2.36 4.78
C TYR A 259 -17.46 2.77 5.16
N ASP A 260 -18.43 1.85 5.06
CA ASP A 260 -19.84 2.15 5.36
C ASP A 260 -20.03 2.54 6.83
N GLU A 261 -19.32 1.89 7.77
CA GLU A 261 -19.37 2.24 9.19
C GLU A 261 -18.79 3.64 9.48
N LEU A 262 -17.74 4.04 8.76
CA LEU A 262 -17.17 5.39 8.86
C LEU A 262 -18.10 6.45 8.24
N VAL A 263 -18.69 6.16 7.08
CA VAL A 263 -19.65 7.05 6.42
C VAL A 263 -20.88 7.31 7.31
N LYS A 264 -21.42 6.30 7.97
CA LYS A 264 -22.55 6.44 8.91
C LYS A 264 -22.26 7.45 10.03
N ARG A 265 -20.99 7.55 10.46
CA ARG A 265 -20.53 8.45 11.51
C ARG A 265 -19.95 9.76 10.98
N LYS A 266 -19.93 9.94 9.65
CA LYS A 266 -19.33 11.10 8.96
C LYS A 266 -17.83 11.26 9.26
N ILE A 267 -17.13 10.17 9.49
CA ILE A 267 -15.68 10.15 9.74
C ILE A 267 -14.96 10.09 8.39
N PRO A 268 -14.07 11.06 8.07
CA PRO A 268 -13.25 11.04 6.86
C PRO A 268 -12.38 9.79 6.78
N VAL A 269 -12.22 9.25 5.57
CA VAL A 269 -11.51 8.00 5.33
C VAL A 269 -10.20 8.28 4.61
N VAL A 270 -9.09 7.84 5.19
CA VAL A 270 -7.78 7.77 4.53
C VAL A 270 -7.59 6.33 4.06
N ILE A 271 -7.18 6.14 2.81
CA ILE A 271 -6.99 4.80 2.25
C ILE A 271 -5.51 4.44 2.21
N MET A 272 -5.16 3.30 2.78
CA MET A 272 -3.87 2.63 2.59
C MET A 272 -4.03 1.36 1.74
N GLU A 273 -2.95 0.92 1.14
CA GLU A 273 -2.86 -0.30 0.33
C GLU A 273 -3.89 -0.38 -0.82
N PRO A 274 -4.13 0.69 -1.58
CA PRO A 274 -5.03 0.64 -2.74
C PRO A 274 -4.57 -0.38 -3.79
N LEU A 275 -3.27 -0.69 -3.81
CA LEU A 275 -2.63 -1.66 -4.70
C LEU A 275 -2.29 -3.01 -4.04
N LEU A 276 -2.81 -3.32 -2.83
CA LEU A 276 -2.42 -4.55 -2.10
C LEU A 276 -0.90 -4.74 -2.03
N GLY A 277 -0.17 -3.72 -1.54
CA GLY A 277 1.29 -3.76 -1.48
C GLY A 277 2.00 -3.78 -2.84
N GLY A 278 1.32 -3.38 -3.92
CA GLY A 278 1.82 -3.37 -5.30
C GLY A 278 1.37 -4.59 -6.12
N ARG A 279 0.63 -5.54 -5.55
CA ARG A 279 0.13 -6.72 -6.27
C ARG A 279 -0.83 -6.35 -7.40
N LEU A 280 -1.63 -5.30 -7.23
CA LEU A 280 -2.58 -4.84 -8.23
C LEU A 280 -1.96 -3.95 -9.30
N SER A 281 -0.70 -3.59 -9.20
CA SER A 281 0.06 -2.94 -10.29
C SER A 281 0.77 -3.95 -11.19
N LYS A 282 0.97 -5.20 -10.74
CA LYS A 282 1.67 -6.26 -11.46
C LYS A 282 0.84 -7.54 -11.47
N VAL A 283 -0.20 -7.53 -12.25
CA VAL A 283 -1.12 -8.65 -12.45
C VAL A 283 -0.66 -9.56 -13.60
N PRO A 284 -1.23 -10.76 -13.79
CA PRO A 284 -0.90 -11.62 -14.94
C PRO A 284 -1.18 -10.96 -16.29
N ASP A 285 -0.39 -11.28 -17.31
CA ASP A 285 -0.40 -10.63 -18.64
C ASP A 285 -1.77 -10.54 -19.29
N HIS A 286 -2.60 -11.60 -19.18
CA HIS A 286 -3.96 -11.57 -19.72
C HIS A 286 -4.91 -10.64 -18.92
N VAL A 287 -4.61 -10.40 -17.63
CA VAL A 287 -5.34 -9.40 -16.82
C VAL A 287 -4.93 -8.00 -17.25
N VAL A 288 -3.65 -7.78 -17.58
CA VAL A 288 -3.20 -6.50 -18.19
C VAL A 288 -3.94 -6.25 -19.48
N ALA A 289 -4.02 -7.25 -20.39
CA ALA A 289 -4.77 -7.13 -21.63
C ALA A 289 -6.25 -6.76 -21.39
N HIS A 290 -6.86 -7.29 -20.34
CA HIS A 290 -8.22 -6.99 -19.93
C HIS A 290 -8.42 -5.50 -19.56
N PHE A 291 -7.48 -4.90 -18.85
CA PHE A 291 -7.47 -3.47 -18.57
C PHE A 291 -7.20 -2.62 -19.82
N LYS A 292 -6.21 -3.00 -20.62
CA LYS A 292 -5.78 -2.25 -21.81
C LYS A 292 -6.84 -2.27 -22.93
N GLN A 293 -7.71 -3.27 -22.98
CA GLN A 293 -8.87 -3.26 -23.89
C GLN A 293 -9.88 -2.16 -23.58
N ARG A 294 -10.02 -1.76 -22.32
CA ARG A 294 -10.93 -0.68 -21.91
C ARG A 294 -10.30 0.71 -22.07
N LYS A 295 -9.05 0.85 -21.60
CA LYS A 295 -8.29 2.11 -21.67
C LYS A 295 -6.79 1.80 -21.95
N PRO A 296 -6.39 1.79 -23.24
CA PRO A 296 -5.03 1.43 -23.64
C PRO A 296 -3.95 2.31 -23.03
N GLU A 297 -4.23 3.61 -22.83
CA GLU A 297 -3.28 4.60 -22.34
C GLU A 297 -3.12 4.54 -20.82
N ASP A 298 -4.09 4.00 -20.08
CA ASP A 298 -4.07 3.99 -18.63
C ASP A 298 -3.17 2.86 -18.10
N SER A 299 -2.45 3.13 -17.00
CA SER A 299 -1.71 2.10 -16.29
C SER A 299 -2.66 1.12 -15.60
N VAL A 300 -2.18 -0.09 -15.30
CA VAL A 300 -2.94 -1.07 -14.48
C VAL A 300 -3.20 -0.50 -13.07
N ALA A 301 -2.22 0.24 -12.51
CA ALA A 301 -2.34 0.84 -11.20
C ALA A 301 -3.42 1.92 -11.13
N SER A 302 -3.60 2.71 -12.20
CA SER A 302 -4.57 3.80 -12.25
C SER A 302 -6.01 3.34 -12.01
N TRP A 303 -6.37 2.13 -12.41
CA TRP A 303 -7.69 1.56 -12.17
C TRP A 303 -7.99 1.37 -10.68
N ALA A 304 -7.01 0.89 -9.91
CA ALA A 304 -7.17 0.74 -8.46
C ALA A 304 -7.23 2.11 -7.75
N PHE A 305 -6.42 3.07 -8.18
CA PHE A 305 -6.45 4.44 -7.65
C PHE A 305 -7.77 5.14 -7.98
N ARG A 306 -8.24 5.06 -9.22
CA ARG A 306 -9.53 5.63 -9.63
C ARG A 306 -10.69 4.97 -8.89
N TYR A 307 -10.64 3.64 -8.69
CA TYR A 307 -11.67 2.91 -7.95
C TYR A 307 -11.88 3.49 -6.54
N ILE A 308 -10.81 3.58 -5.77
CA ILE A 308 -10.88 4.10 -4.41
C ILE A 308 -11.12 5.63 -4.40
N GLY A 309 -10.51 6.36 -5.30
CA GLY A 309 -10.72 7.80 -5.46
C GLY A 309 -12.15 8.17 -5.82
N SER A 310 -12.91 7.26 -6.42
CA SER A 310 -14.32 7.46 -6.75
C SER A 310 -15.27 7.42 -5.54
N LYS A 311 -14.79 6.94 -4.36
CA LYS A 311 -15.61 6.87 -3.14
C LYS A 311 -15.67 8.24 -2.45
N PRO A 312 -16.86 8.85 -2.25
CA PRO A 312 -16.98 10.27 -1.85
C PRO A 312 -16.40 10.63 -0.48
N ALA A 313 -16.44 9.70 0.51
CA ALA A 313 -15.93 9.95 1.86
C ALA A 313 -14.41 9.75 2.00
N VAL A 314 -13.73 9.34 0.93
CA VAL A 314 -12.27 9.21 0.91
C VAL A 314 -11.66 10.60 0.87
N LEU A 315 -10.89 10.93 1.89
CA LEU A 315 -10.17 12.19 2.02
C LEU A 315 -8.90 12.20 1.18
N THR A 316 -8.11 11.12 1.30
CA THR A 316 -6.87 10.93 0.54
C THR A 316 -6.53 9.45 0.38
N VAL A 317 -5.82 9.11 -0.68
CA VAL A 317 -5.39 7.75 -1.04
C VAL A 317 -3.87 7.71 -1.01
N LEU A 318 -3.32 6.89 -0.12
CA LEU A 318 -1.87 6.80 0.08
C LEU A 318 -1.21 5.92 -0.98
N SER A 319 -0.13 6.42 -1.57
CA SER A 319 0.74 5.67 -2.45
C SER A 319 2.20 5.81 -2.06
N GLY A 320 2.92 4.69 -1.99
CA GLY A 320 4.38 4.66 -1.82
C GLY A 320 5.07 4.75 -3.17
N MET A 321 5.37 5.97 -3.62
CA MET A 321 5.94 6.26 -4.94
C MET A 321 7.46 6.30 -4.86
N THR A 322 8.11 5.14 -4.98
CA THR A 322 9.56 4.99 -4.85
C THR A 322 10.33 5.61 -6.03
N TYR A 323 9.73 5.65 -7.22
CA TYR A 323 10.35 6.13 -8.46
C TYR A 323 9.52 7.24 -9.09
N MET A 324 10.16 8.06 -9.93
CA MET A 324 9.51 9.20 -10.60
C MET A 324 8.34 8.74 -11.47
N GLU A 325 8.49 7.62 -12.16
CA GLU A 325 7.45 7.03 -13.03
C GLU A 325 6.18 6.71 -12.25
N HIS A 326 6.32 6.20 -11.01
CA HIS A 326 5.16 5.93 -10.15
C HIS A 326 4.47 7.24 -9.73
N LEU A 327 5.26 8.26 -9.41
CA LEU A 327 4.74 9.57 -9.01
C LEU A 327 4.01 10.25 -10.18
N GLU A 328 4.59 10.26 -11.36
CA GLU A 328 4.00 10.84 -12.56
C GLU A 328 2.71 10.15 -12.98
N ASP A 329 2.66 8.81 -12.96
CA ASP A 329 1.47 8.03 -13.30
C ASP A 329 0.31 8.32 -12.31
N ASN A 330 0.62 8.35 -11.01
CA ASN A 330 -0.38 8.65 -9.98
C ASN A 330 -0.85 10.11 -10.02
N LEU A 331 0.04 11.06 -10.32
CA LEU A 331 -0.32 12.46 -10.53
C LEU A 331 -1.29 12.61 -11.69
N ARG A 332 -1.03 11.94 -12.83
CA ARG A 332 -1.96 11.94 -13.97
C ARG A 332 -3.32 11.37 -13.61
N THR A 333 -3.34 10.31 -12.80
CA THR A 333 -4.58 9.67 -12.35
C THR A 333 -5.47 10.61 -11.53
N TYR A 334 -4.85 11.50 -10.74
CA TYR A 334 -5.58 12.39 -9.83
C TYR A 334 -5.59 13.88 -10.24
N SER A 335 -5.08 14.21 -11.43
CA SER A 335 -4.97 15.62 -11.87
C SER A 335 -5.60 15.90 -13.25
N PRO A 336 -6.96 15.92 -13.36
CA PRO A 336 -7.94 15.63 -12.32
C PRO A 336 -8.32 14.15 -12.25
N LEU A 337 -8.89 13.71 -11.11
CA LEU A 337 -9.54 12.41 -11.05
C LEU A 337 -10.72 12.37 -12.02
N GLU A 338 -10.74 11.37 -12.87
CA GLU A 338 -11.93 10.93 -13.59
C GLU A 338 -12.57 9.76 -12.81
N PRO A 339 -13.68 9.99 -12.09
CA PRO A 339 -14.32 8.93 -11.33
C PRO A 339 -14.76 7.77 -12.21
N LEU A 340 -14.64 6.54 -11.69
CA LEU A 340 -15.17 5.37 -12.38
C LEU A 340 -16.70 5.40 -12.36
N THR A 341 -17.30 4.99 -13.48
CA THR A 341 -18.73 4.73 -13.56
C THR A 341 -19.12 3.55 -12.65
N GLU A 342 -20.40 3.42 -12.34
CA GLU A 342 -20.91 2.30 -11.54
C GLU A 342 -20.63 0.95 -12.25
N GLU A 343 -20.77 0.90 -13.58
CA GLU A 343 -20.43 -0.29 -14.38
C GLU A 343 -18.95 -0.68 -14.23
N GLU A 344 -18.03 0.30 -14.33
CA GLU A 344 -16.59 0.04 -14.16
C GLU A 344 -16.26 -0.43 -12.75
N GLN A 345 -16.89 0.14 -11.71
CA GLN A 345 -16.71 -0.31 -10.34
C GLN A 345 -17.19 -1.76 -10.14
N GLN A 346 -18.39 -2.09 -10.63
CA GLN A 346 -18.95 -3.44 -10.58
C GLN A 346 -18.09 -4.44 -11.37
N TRP A 347 -17.55 -4.04 -12.52
CA TRP A 347 -16.65 -4.86 -13.31
C TRP A 347 -15.34 -5.17 -12.55
N LEU A 348 -14.77 -4.18 -11.84
CA LEU A 348 -13.56 -4.39 -11.00
C LEU A 348 -13.86 -5.31 -9.83
N GLU A 349 -14.95 -5.07 -9.10
CA GLU A 349 -15.35 -5.84 -7.92
C GLU A 349 -15.75 -7.29 -8.25
N GLY A 350 -16.31 -7.53 -9.41
CA GLY A 350 -16.82 -8.83 -9.87
C GLY A 350 -15.80 -9.60 -10.70
N GLU A 351 -15.80 -9.32 -12.00
CA GLU A 351 -15.05 -10.09 -13.00
C GLU A 351 -13.53 -10.00 -12.77
N THR A 352 -13.02 -8.78 -12.64
CA THR A 352 -11.57 -8.54 -12.50
C THR A 352 -11.04 -9.09 -11.18
N ALA A 353 -11.73 -8.84 -10.05
CA ALA A 353 -11.33 -9.37 -8.75
C ALA A 353 -11.34 -10.90 -8.73
N THR A 354 -12.36 -11.53 -9.33
CA THR A 354 -12.46 -12.98 -9.45
C THR A 354 -11.29 -13.54 -10.26
N LEU A 355 -10.97 -12.89 -11.38
CA LEU A 355 -9.85 -13.28 -12.22
C LEU A 355 -8.52 -13.22 -11.46
N ILE A 356 -8.25 -12.15 -10.72
CA ILE A 356 -7.04 -11.99 -9.91
C ILE A 356 -6.98 -13.04 -8.79
N LYS A 357 -8.08 -13.27 -8.07
CA LYS A 357 -8.17 -14.28 -7.00
C LYS A 357 -8.00 -15.72 -7.48
N SER A 358 -8.21 -16.00 -8.77
CA SER A 358 -8.01 -17.33 -9.34
C SER A 358 -6.53 -17.75 -9.40
N TYR A 359 -5.60 -16.83 -9.18
CA TYR A 359 -4.17 -17.13 -9.14
C TYR A 359 -3.72 -17.46 -7.71
N PRO A 360 -2.96 -18.53 -7.51
CA PRO A 360 -2.52 -18.97 -6.19
C PRO A 360 -1.34 -18.10 -5.67
N THR A 361 -1.55 -16.79 -5.62
CA THR A 361 -0.57 -15.86 -5.04
C THR A 361 -0.66 -15.85 -3.52
N ILE A 362 0.48 -15.63 -2.86
CA ILE A 362 0.55 -15.44 -1.42
C ILE A 362 0.13 -14.00 -1.09
N ASP A 363 -0.71 -13.85 -0.06
CA ASP A 363 -1.16 -12.55 0.45
C ASP A 363 -0.04 -11.84 1.22
N CYS A 364 0.99 -11.43 0.49
CA CYS A 364 2.10 -10.64 1.02
C CYS A 364 2.13 -9.28 0.33
N ASN A 365 2.06 -8.22 1.11
CA ASN A 365 2.15 -6.82 0.66
C ASN A 365 3.51 -6.18 0.96
N ASP A 366 4.54 -7.01 1.24
CA ASP A 366 5.93 -6.58 1.45
C ASP A 366 6.08 -5.46 2.50
N CYS A 367 5.27 -5.49 3.56
CA CYS A 367 5.30 -4.49 4.63
C CYS A 367 6.52 -4.63 5.56
N ASN A 368 7.22 -5.74 5.49
CA ASN A 368 8.41 -6.07 6.29
C ASN A 368 8.17 -6.18 7.82
N TYR A 369 6.92 -6.24 8.30
CA TYR A 369 6.63 -6.42 9.74
C TYR A 369 7.04 -7.80 10.29
N CYS A 370 7.25 -8.79 9.42
CA CYS A 370 7.81 -10.10 9.78
C CYS A 370 9.35 -10.09 9.84
N MET A 371 10.00 -8.93 9.64
CA MET A 371 11.44 -8.79 9.66
C MET A 371 11.91 -8.01 10.91
N PRO A 372 13.10 -8.32 11.47
CA PRO A 372 14.00 -9.40 11.07
C PRO A 372 13.47 -10.79 11.43
N CYS A 373 13.58 -11.74 10.49
CA CYS A 373 13.22 -13.13 10.77
C CYS A 373 14.26 -13.76 11.72
N PRO A 374 13.87 -14.41 12.84
CA PRO A 374 14.81 -15.03 13.77
C PRO A 374 15.62 -16.19 13.15
N TYR A 375 15.14 -16.72 12.03
CA TYR A 375 15.81 -17.78 11.25
C TYR A 375 16.66 -17.24 10.09
N GLY A 376 16.82 -15.93 9.95
CA GLY A 376 17.62 -15.30 8.91
C GLY A 376 17.02 -15.39 7.50
N LEU A 377 15.70 -15.57 7.36
CA LEU A 377 15.01 -15.63 6.08
C LEU A 377 14.53 -14.22 5.67
N ASN A 378 14.70 -13.89 4.39
CA ASN A 378 14.03 -12.71 3.82
C ASN A 378 12.63 -13.11 3.34
N ILE A 379 11.68 -13.23 4.29
CA ILE A 379 10.32 -13.71 4.05
C ILE A 379 9.60 -12.90 2.97
N PRO A 380 9.57 -11.55 3.01
CA PRO A 380 8.87 -10.78 1.99
C PRO A 380 9.45 -10.98 0.60
N ALA A 381 10.76 -10.95 0.45
CA ALA A 381 11.40 -11.12 -0.85
C ALA A 381 11.10 -12.51 -1.46
N ILE A 382 11.03 -13.56 -0.64
CA ILE A 382 10.67 -14.90 -1.06
C ILE A 382 9.22 -14.92 -1.60
N PHE A 383 8.28 -14.33 -0.87
CA PHE A 383 6.87 -14.29 -1.26
C PHE A 383 6.64 -13.42 -2.51
N VAL A 384 7.29 -12.26 -2.59
CA VAL A 384 7.25 -11.41 -3.79
C VAL A 384 7.77 -12.16 -5.01
N HIS A 385 8.89 -12.89 -4.85
CA HIS A 385 9.44 -13.70 -5.93
C HIS A 385 8.49 -14.85 -6.34
N TYR A 386 7.88 -15.55 -5.38
CA TYR A 386 6.88 -16.57 -5.67
C TYR A 386 5.71 -15.99 -6.46
N ASN A 387 5.13 -14.88 -6.01
CA ASN A 387 4.03 -14.21 -6.70
C ASN A 387 4.40 -13.80 -8.13
N LYS A 388 5.63 -13.31 -8.34
CA LYS A 388 6.14 -13.03 -9.69
C LYS A 388 6.17 -14.30 -10.55
N CYS A 389 6.58 -15.44 -10.00
CA CYS A 389 6.57 -16.71 -10.72
C CYS A 389 5.15 -17.17 -11.06
N VAL A 390 4.19 -16.99 -10.14
CA VAL A 390 2.77 -17.30 -10.38
C VAL A 390 2.24 -16.44 -11.52
N ASN A 391 2.44 -15.14 -11.48
CA ASN A 391 1.94 -14.20 -12.49
C ASN A 391 2.50 -14.49 -13.90
N LYS A 392 3.75 -14.95 -13.97
CA LYS A 392 4.40 -15.32 -15.25
C LYS A 392 4.10 -16.77 -15.70
N GLY A 393 3.20 -17.50 -15.02
CA GLY A 393 2.89 -18.89 -15.34
C GLY A 393 4.06 -19.85 -15.10
N ASN A 394 5.04 -19.46 -14.29
CA ASN A 394 6.23 -20.25 -13.94
C ASN A 394 6.03 -21.11 -12.68
N VAL A 395 4.80 -21.44 -12.32
CA VAL A 395 4.47 -22.42 -11.28
C VAL A 395 3.80 -23.61 -11.98
N PRO A 396 4.48 -24.77 -12.06
CA PRO A 396 3.94 -25.94 -12.73
C PRO A 396 2.90 -26.64 -11.86
N GLU A 397 1.88 -27.24 -12.50
CA GLU A 397 0.82 -27.99 -11.81
C GLU A 397 1.35 -29.29 -11.16
N SER A 398 2.43 -29.85 -11.70
CA SER A 398 3.08 -31.06 -11.18
C SER A 398 4.51 -31.16 -11.67
N GLN A 399 5.28 -32.11 -11.12
CA GLN A 399 6.64 -32.43 -11.58
C GLN A 399 6.65 -33.01 -13.00
N GLN A 400 5.53 -33.52 -13.47
CA GLN A 400 5.35 -34.10 -14.82
C GLN A 400 4.88 -33.04 -15.83
N ALA A 401 4.60 -31.82 -15.40
CA ALA A 401 4.18 -30.75 -16.30
C ALA A 401 5.28 -30.42 -17.34
N ALA A 402 4.87 -30.15 -18.57
CA ALA A 402 5.83 -29.90 -19.67
C ALA A 402 6.73 -28.67 -19.40
N ASN A 403 6.27 -27.71 -18.62
CA ASN A 403 7.02 -26.50 -18.24
C ASN A 403 7.84 -26.65 -16.94
N TYR A 404 7.82 -27.82 -16.27
CA TYR A 404 8.43 -28.02 -14.95
C TYR A 404 9.90 -27.60 -14.88
N ALA A 405 10.73 -28.06 -15.83
CA ALA A 405 12.15 -27.74 -15.83
C ALA A 405 12.43 -26.26 -16.00
N LYS A 406 11.67 -25.55 -16.87
CA LYS A 406 11.76 -24.10 -17.09
C LYS A 406 11.31 -23.34 -15.84
N ALA A 407 10.17 -23.70 -15.29
CA ALA A 407 9.60 -23.05 -14.11
C ALA A 407 10.50 -23.22 -12.88
N ARG A 408 11.00 -24.45 -12.64
CA ARG A 408 11.94 -24.73 -11.55
C ARG A 408 13.22 -23.90 -11.68
N ARG A 409 13.78 -23.78 -12.88
CA ARG A 409 14.97 -22.96 -13.11
C ARG A 409 14.71 -21.48 -12.83
N ALA A 410 13.61 -20.93 -13.33
CA ALA A 410 13.22 -19.53 -13.11
C ALA A 410 13.03 -19.24 -11.61
N PHE A 411 12.36 -20.15 -10.90
CA PHE A 411 12.16 -20.03 -9.45
C PHE A 411 13.49 -20.04 -8.70
N LEU A 412 14.36 -21.02 -8.95
CA LEU A 412 15.62 -21.17 -8.21
C LEU A 412 16.58 -19.99 -8.42
N ILE A 413 16.71 -19.48 -9.64
CA ILE A 413 17.58 -18.33 -9.93
C ILE A 413 17.11 -17.07 -9.17
N GLY A 414 15.82 -16.82 -9.08
CA GLY A 414 15.29 -15.72 -8.32
C GLY A 414 15.30 -15.95 -6.81
N TYR A 415 15.06 -17.21 -6.37
CA TYR A 415 15.08 -17.57 -4.96
C TYR A 415 16.46 -17.36 -4.34
N ASP A 416 17.53 -17.79 -5.00
CA ASP A 416 18.90 -17.59 -4.49
C ASP A 416 19.25 -16.11 -4.29
N ARG A 417 18.72 -15.23 -5.13
CA ARG A 417 18.88 -13.78 -4.98
C ARG A 417 18.02 -13.19 -3.87
N SER A 418 16.84 -13.72 -3.67
CA SER A 418 15.84 -13.21 -2.71
C SER A 418 16.07 -13.75 -1.29
N ALA A 419 16.61 -14.97 -1.16
CA ALA A 419 16.83 -15.63 0.12
C ALA A 419 18.11 -15.15 0.84
N GLN A 420 19.00 -14.44 0.14
CA GLN A 420 20.23 -13.90 0.76
C GLN A 420 19.88 -12.79 1.75
N THR A 421 20.12 -13.03 3.02
CA THR A 421 20.13 -12.02 4.06
C THR A 421 21.27 -11.02 3.81
N PRO A 422 21.06 -9.72 4.08
CA PRO A 422 22.14 -8.73 4.03
C PRO A 422 23.32 -9.17 4.90
N PRO A 423 24.58 -8.94 4.50
CA PRO A 423 25.75 -9.27 5.29
C PRO A 423 25.68 -8.57 6.66
N GLY A 424 25.84 -9.33 7.74
CA GLY A 424 25.87 -8.82 9.11
C GLY A 424 24.85 -9.43 10.10
N GLN A 425 23.92 -10.29 9.64
CA GLN A 425 23.07 -11.05 10.57
C GLN A 425 23.62 -12.49 10.72
N PRO A 426 23.67 -13.04 11.96
CA PRO A 426 24.15 -14.41 12.18
C PRO A 426 23.17 -15.39 11.54
N LEU A 427 23.68 -16.18 10.61
CA LEU A 427 22.97 -17.31 10.01
C LEU A 427 22.88 -18.44 11.02
N HIS A 428 21.69 -18.75 11.52
CA HIS A 428 21.46 -20.09 12.04
C HIS A 428 21.44 -21.07 10.85
N PRO A 429 22.07 -22.26 10.95
CA PRO A 429 22.08 -23.22 9.86
C PRO A 429 20.63 -23.61 9.52
N VAL A 430 20.19 -23.16 8.36
CA VAL A 430 18.86 -23.53 7.83
C VAL A 430 18.93 -25.01 7.49
N PRO A 431 18.04 -25.88 8.01
CA PRO A 431 17.87 -27.21 7.49
C PRO A 431 17.61 -27.09 5.98
N ARG A 432 18.32 -27.86 5.15
CA ARG A 432 18.10 -27.88 3.72
C ARG A 432 16.61 -28.13 3.48
N VAL A 433 15.90 -27.10 3.06
CA VAL A 433 14.52 -27.23 2.61
C VAL A 433 14.58 -28.17 1.42
N HIS A 434 14.07 -29.38 1.59
CA HIS A 434 13.90 -30.29 0.48
C HIS A 434 13.03 -29.57 -0.55
N THR A 435 13.60 -29.38 -1.73
CA THR A 435 13.07 -28.62 -2.87
C THR A 435 11.88 -29.33 -3.52
N ALA A 436 10.80 -29.53 -2.78
CA ALA A 436 9.51 -29.82 -3.37
C ALA A 436 8.79 -28.46 -3.52
N LEU A 437 8.60 -28.01 -4.75
CA LEU A 437 7.62 -26.98 -5.05
C LEU A 437 6.28 -27.48 -4.51
N PRO A 438 5.48 -26.66 -3.80
CA PRO A 438 4.17 -27.08 -3.36
C PRO A 438 3.38 -27.52 -4.60
N THR A 439 2.99 -28.78 -4.63
CA THR A 439 1.93 -29.26 -5.51
C THR A 439 0.65 -28.70 -4.91
N ALA A 440 -0.16 -28.04 -5.72
CA ALA A 440 -1.53 -27.73 -5.34
C ALA A 440 -2.26 -29.07 -5.16
N ASP A 441 -2.51 -29.48 -3.92
CA ASP A 441 -3.52 -30.45 -3.53
C ASP A 441 -4.84 -29.72 -3.25
#